data_cdc023383662b9cff3a30afda299fe53
#
_entry.id   cdc023383662b9cff3a30afda299fe53
#
_cell.length_a   1.000
_cell.length_b   1.000
_cell.length_c   1.000
_cell.angle_alpha   90.00
_cell.angle_beta   90.00
_cell.angle_gamma   90.00
#
_symmetry.space_group_name_H-M   'P 1'
#
loop_
_entity.id
_entity.type
_entity.pdbx_description
1 polymer ?
#
loop_
_entity_poly.entity_id
_entity_poly.type
_entity_poly.pdbx_seq_one_letter_code
_entity_poly.pdbx_strand_id
1 'polypeptide(L)'
;AADCDLVLVEGAGSASEVNLRSGDIANMGFARAADVPVVLIGDIDRGGVIASLVGTHCVLPPQDRAMIAGTIVNKFRGDPALFAEGLATIERHTGWPSLGLVPWLTTIGRLPPEDSVALERPRPGGGARRLRIAVPQPGRIANFDDLDPLAATPGVEVSFVRPGEGIPRCDCILL
;
A
#
# COMPACT_ATOMS: atom_id res chain seq x y z
N ALA A 1 -17.24 15.59 9.54
CA ALA A 1 -16.48 16.52 8.72
C ALA A 1 -16.60 17.98 9.15
N ALA A 2 -17.49 18.32 10.12
CA ALA A 2 -17.70 19.71 10.54
C ALA A 2 -16.48 20.36 11.24
N ASP A 3 -15.54 19.55 11.72
CA ASP A 3 -14.38 20.00 12.52
C ASP A 3 -13.03 19.79 11.79
N CYS A 4 -13.05 19.55 10.47
CA CYS A 4 -11.85 19.29 9.69
C CYS A 4 -11.81 20.19 8.45
N ASP A 5 -10.62 20.73 8.13
CA ASP A 5 -10.38 21.52 6.91
C ASP A 5 -10.29 20.64 5.66
N LEU A 6 -9.84 19.39 5.82
CA LEU A 6 -9.69 18.40 4.75
C LEU A 6 -9.96 16.99 5.29
N VAL A 7 -10.68 16.20 4.52
CA VAL A 7 -10.89 14.78 4.78
C VAL A 7 -10.31 13.98 3.63
N LEU A 8 -9.37 13.09 3.94
CA LEU A 8 -8.83 12.10 2.99
C LEU A 8 -9.51 10.75 3.25
N VAL A 9 -10.00 10.15 2.19
CA VAL A 9 -10.66 8.84 2.24
C VAL A 9 -9.84 7.87 1.39
N GLU A 10 -9.38 6.79 2.00
CA GLU A 10 -8.70 5.72 1.29
C GLU A 10 -9.69 4.66 0.84
N GLY A 11 -9.58 4.24 -0.42
CA GLY A 11 -10.34 3.12 -0.96
C GLY A 11 -9.73 1.77 -0.59
N ALA A 12 -10.50 0.71 -0.71
CA ALA A 12 -10.06 -0.67 -0.50
C ALA A 12 -9.98 -1.44 -1.83
N GLY A 13 -8.88 -2.15 -2.07
CA GLY A 13 -8.67 -2.87 -3.32
C GLY A 13 -8.38 -1.93 -4.50
N SER A 14 -8.93 -2.22 -5.66
CA SER A 14 -8.70 -1.45 -6.88
C SER A 14 -9.98 -0.86 -7.47
N ALA A 15 -9.93 0.38 -7.90
CA ALA A 15 -11.02 1.01 -8.64
C ALA A 15 -11.38 0.25 -9.95
N SER A 16 -10.44 -0.55 -10.48
CA SER A 16 -10.62 -1.35 -11.70
C SER A 16 -11.36 -2.67 -11.48
N GLU A 17 -11.73 -3.02 -10.26
CA GLU A 17 -12.52 -4.23 -9.93
C GLU A 17 -14.00 -4.01 -10.26
N VAL A 18 -14.28 -3.76 -11.53
CA VAL A 18 -15.63 -3.46 -12.03
C VAL A 18 -16.64 -4.60 -11.85
N ASN A 19 -16.16 -5.82 -11.67
CA ASN A 19 -16.96 -6.99 -11.30
C ASN A 19 -17.60 -6.88 -9.91
N LEU A 20 -17.02 -6.07 -9.01
CA LEU A 20 -17.52 -5.82 -7.66
C LEU A 20 -18.31 -4.51 -7.56
N ARG A 21 -18.44 -3.77 -8.66
CA ARG A 21 -18.98 -2.41 -8.69
C ARG A 21 -20.40 -2.26 -8.13
N SER A 22 -21.25 -3.26 -8.30
CA SER A 22 -22.65 -3.21 -7.82
C SER A 22 -22.78 -3.16 -6.30
N GLY A 23 -21.75 -3.66 -5.57
CA GLY A 23 -21.70 -3.62 -4.10
C GLY A 23 -20.61 -2.70 -3.56
N ASP A 24 -20.04 -1.86 -4.40
CA ASP A 24 -18.89 -1.03 -4.04
C ASP A 24 -19.28 0.12 -3.12
N ILE A 25 -18.87 0.02 -1.87
CA ILE A 25 -19.02 1.05 -0.83
C ILE A 25 -17.67 1.69 -0.44
N ALA A 26 -16.58 1.26 -1.05
CA ALA A 26 -15.21 1.58 -0.64
C ALA A 26 -14.42 2.38 -1.69
N ASN A 27 -14.82 2.32 -2.97
CA ASN A 27 -14.13 2.96 -4.07
C ASN A 27 -15.06 3.91 -4.84
N MET A 28 -15.27 3.66 -6.14
CA MET A 28 -16.05 4.55 -7.02
C MET A 28 -17.51 4.65 -6.64
N GLY A 29 -18.08 3.62 -5.96
CA GLY A 29 -19.42 3.67 -5.41
C GLY A 29 -19.58 4.73 -4.34
N PHE A 30 -18.65 4.75 -3.40
CA PHE A 30 -18.60 5.78 -2.36
C PHE A 30 -18.32 7.16 -2.97
N ALA A 31 -17.31 7.28 -3.84
CA ALA A 31 -16.92 8.55 -4.45
C ALA A 31 -18.09 9.23 -5.16
N ARG A 32 -18.90 8.48 -5.92
CA ARG A 32 -20.10 9.00 -6.58
C ARG A 32 -21.20 9.38 -5.62
N ALA A 33 -21.44 8.56 -4.59
CA ALA A 33 -22.49 8.82 -3.62
C ALA A 33 -22.21 10.06 -2.76
N ALA A 34 -20.94 10.29 -2.48
CA ALA A 34 -20.48 11.42 -1.67
C ALA A 34 -20.05 12.65 -2.52
N ASP A 35 -20.04 12.54 -3.85
CA ASP A 35 -19.57 13.56 -4.81
C ASP A 35 -18.13 14.02 -4.49
N VAL A 36 -17.22 13.06 -4.32
CA VAL A 36 -15.82 13.32 -3.91
C VAL A 36 -14.89 13.05 -5.09
N PRO A 37 -13.97 13.98 -5.42
CA PRO A 37 -12.97 13.73 -6.46
C PRO A 37 -12.01 12.62 -6.03
N VAL A 38 -11.56 11.83 -7.00
CA VAL A 38 -10.69 10.67 -6.78
C VAL A 38 -9.32 10.91 -7.40
N VAL A 39 -8.26 10.60 -6.67
CA VAL A 39 -6.90 10.53 -7.19
C VAL A 39 -6.51 9.05 -7.28
N LEU A 40 -6.17 8.58 -8.48
CA LEU A 40 -5.66 7.22 -8.67
C LEU A 40 -4.17 7.16 -8.38
N ILE A 41 -3.77 6.18 -7.56
CA ILE A 41 -2.37 5.96 -7.21
C ILE A 41 -1.89 4.66 -7.86
N GLY A 42 -0.91 4.77 -8.76
CA GLY A 42 -0.27 3.63 -9.41
C GLY A 42 1.03 3.24 -8.70
N ASP A 43 1.19 1.97 -8.38
CA ASP A 43 2.41 1.42 -7.78
C ASP A 43 3.39 1.00 -8.87
N ILE A 44 4.51 1.74 -9.03
CA ILE A 44 5.53 1.43 -10.05
C ILE A 44 6.43 0.26 -9.66
N ASP A 45 6.57 -0.03 -8.37
CA ASP A 45 7.46 -1.08 -7.86
C ASP A 45 7.04 -2.49 -8.32
N ARG A 46 5.76 -2.66 -8.64
CA ARG A 46 5.21 -3.90 -9.21
C ARG A 46 5.44 -4.06 -10.71
N GLY A 47 5.88 -2.99 -11.38
CA GLY A 47 5.98 -2.92 -12.84
C GLY A 47 4.63 -2.71 -13.53
N GLY A 48 4.65 -2.28 -14.79
CA GLY A 48 3.45 -2.12 -15.62
C GLY A 48 2.51 -0.98 -15.21
N VAL A 49 2.96 0.01 -14.44
CA VAL A 49 2.10 1.10 -13.91
C VAL A 49 1.37 1.88 -15.00
N ILE A 50 1.99 2.11 -16.16
CA ILE A 50 1.35 2.77 -17.30
C ILE A 50 0.16 1.95 -17.80
N ALA A 51 0.38 0.64 -18.01
CA ALA A 51 -0.68 -0.27 -18.45
C ALA A 51 -1.79 -0.39 -17.40
N SER A 52 -1.45 -0.38 -16.11
CA SER A 52 -2.42 -0.44 -15.02
C SER A 52 -3.33 0.78 -15.00
N LEU A 53 -2.78 2.01 -15.06
CA LEU A 53 -3.56 3.24 -15.05
C LEU A 53 -4.40 3.41 -16.33
N VAL A 54 -3.82 3.13 -17.51
CA VAL A 54 -4.54 3.15 -18.78
C VAL A 54 -5.62 2.05 -18.82
N GLY A 55 -5.30 0.85 -18.34
CA GLY A 55 -6.27 -0.25 -18.22
C GLY A 55 -7.43 0.11 -17.29
N THR A 56 -7.15 0.73 -16.16
CA THR A 56 -8.20 1.24 -15.25
C THR A 56 -9.12 2.22 -15.97
N HIS A 57 -8.57 3.17 -16.74
CA HIS A 57 -9.38 4.08 -17.55
C HIS A 57 -10.27 3.32 -18.55
N CYS A 58 -9.73 2.29 -19.20
CA CYS A 58 -10.50 1.53 -20.21
C CYS A 58 -11.68 0.76 -19.60
N VAL A 59 -11.51 0.17 -18.41
CA VAL A 59 -12.55 -0.68 -17.80
C VAL A 59 -13.58 0.10 -17.00
N LEU A 60 -13.23 1.27 -16.47
CA LEU A 60 -14.17 2.10 -15.71
C LEU A 60 -15.33 2.62 -16.58
N PRO A 61 -16.58 2.62 -16.06
CA PRO A 61 -17.70 3.30 -16.72
C PRO A 61 -17.44 4.82 -16.85
N PRO A 62 -18.05 5.49 -17.85
CA PRO A 62 -17.84 6.93 -18.05
C PRO A 62 -18.09 7.80 -16.81
N GLN A 63 -19.13 7.46 -16.04
CA GLN A 63 -19.48 8.22 -14.83
C GLN A 63 -18.41 8.09 -13.73
N ASP A 64 -17.77 6.93 -13.60
CA ASP A 64 -16.70 6.71 -12.64
C ASP A 64 -15.41 7.37 -13.11
N ARG A 65 -15.13 7.32 -14.44
CA ARG A 65 -13.98 8.05 -15.03
C ARG A 65 -14.05 9.56 -14.78
N ALA A 66 -15.26 10.13 -14.81
CA ALA A 66 -15.47 11.55 -14.59
C ALA A 66 -15.16 12.01 -13.16
N MET A 67 -15.12 11.09 -12.19
CA MET A 67 -14.74 11.39 -10.81
C MET A 67 -13.22 11.48 -10.61
N ILE A 68 -12.42 10.99 -11.59
CA ILE A 68 -10.96 10.97 -11.46
C ILE A 68 -10.39 12.36 -11.74
N ALA A 69 -9.86 12.99 -10.70
CA ALA A 69 -9.22 14.31 -10.76
C ALA A 69 -7.77 14.27 -11.27
N GLY A 70 -7.11 13.11 -11.17
CA GLY A 70 -5.74 12.94 -11.63
C GLY A 70 -5.11 11.64 -11.15
N THR A 71 -3.84 11.47 -11.52
CA THR A 71 -3.05 10.27 -11.20
C THR A 71 -1.76 10.62 -10.48
N ILE A 72 -1.35 9.75 -9.55
CA ILE A 72 -0.03 9.78 -8.90
C ILE A 72 0.67 8.45 -9.17
N VAL A 73 1.96 8.49 -9.48
CA VAL A 73 2.80 7.30 -9.53
C VAL A 73 3.62 7.23 -8.25
N ASN A 74 3.43 6.16 -7.48
CA ASN A 74 4.04 5.97 -6.16
C ASN A 74 5.20 4.97 -6.20
N LYS A 75 6.06 5.05 -5.20
CA LYS A 75 7.23 4.20 -4.97
C LYS A 75 8.30 4.31 -6.07
N PHE A 76 8.43 5.47 -6.68
CA PHE A 76 9.38 5.69 -7.75
C PHE A 76 10.84 5.58 -7.24
N ARG A 77 11.67 4.87 -8.00
CA ARG A 77 13.12 4.74 -7.70
C ARG A 77 13.93 5.29 -8.86
N GLY A 78 14.94 6.06 -8.55
CA GLY A 78 15.84 6.64 -9.53
C GLY A 78 15.51 8.09 -9.91
N ASP A 79 15.95 8.52 -11.09
CA ASP A 79 15.75 9.87 -11.59
C ASP A 79 14.34 10.06 -12.16
N PRO A 80 13.52 10.95 -11.58
CA PRO A 80 12.17 11.23 -12.09
C PRO A 80 12.12 11.67 -13.56
N ALA A 81 13.18 12.31 -14.06
CA ALA A 81 13.25 12.75 -15.46
C ALA A 81 13.14 11.58 -16.44
N LEU A 82 13.61 10.40 -16.07
CA LEU A 82 13.52 9.19 -16.90
C LEU A 82 12.07 8.69 -17.10
N PHE A 83 11.15 9.11 -16.27
CA PHE A 83 9.75 8.69 -16.34
C PHE A 83 8.81 9.79 -16.88
N ALA A 84 9.35 10.93 -17.31
CA ALA A 84 8.54 12.04 -17.85
C ALA A 84 7.65 11.59 -19.02
N GLU A 85 8.20 10.83 -19.97
CA GLU A 85 7.42 10.28 -21.11
C GLU A 85 6.38 9.25 -20.65
N GLY A 86 6.63 8.53 -19.57
CA GLY A 86 5.66 7.63 -18.94
C GLY A 86 4.43 8.38 -18.43
N LEU A 87 4.63 9.50 -17.74
CA LEU A 87 3.55 10.37 -17.26
C LEU A 87 2.77 10.95 -18.44
N ALA A 88 3.47 11.50 -19.46
CA ALA A 88 2.85 12.04 -20.65
C ALA A 88 2.03 10.97 -21.42
N THR A 89 2.49 9.71 -21.40
CA THR A 89 1.76 8.60 -22.01
C THR A 89 0.47 8.30 -21.25
N ILE A 90 0.50 8.30 -19.92
CA ILE A 90 -0.70 8.11 -19.11
C ILE A 90 -1.72 9.22 -19.42
N GLU A 91 -1.30 10.48 -19.35
CA GLU A 91 -2.17 11.63 -19.65
C GLU A 91 -2.78 11.56 -21.04
N ARG A 92 -1.98 11.24 -22.06
CA ARG A 92 -2.43 11.15 -23.46
C ARG A 92 -3.50 10.08 -23.65
N HIS A 93 -3.39 8.95 -22.96
CA HIS A 93 -4.34 7.84 -23.09
C HIS A 93 -5.58 7.97 -22.21
N THR A 94 -5.47 8.64 -21.07
CA THR A 94 -6.57 8.72 -20.11
C THR A 94 -7.27 10.07 -20.09
N GLY A 95 -6.58 11.14 -20.51
CA GLY A 95 -7.04 12.52 -20.32
C GLY A 95 -6.96 12.98 -18.87
N TRP A 96 -6.48 12.14 -17.92
CA TRP A 96 -6.32 12.50 -16.53
C TRP A 96 -4.97 13.17 -16.30
N PRO A 97 -4.92 14.34 -15.65
CA PRO A 97 -3.66 15.02 -15.37
C PRO A 97 -2.77 14.21 -14.44
N SER A 98 -1.46 14.26 -14.68
CA SER A 98 -0.49 13.75 -13.72
C SER A 98 -0.31 14.75 -12.57
N LEU A 99 -0.55 14.28 -11.35
CA LEU A 99 -0.29 15.05 -10.14
C LEU A 99 1.15 14.86 -9.65
N GLY A 100 1.91 13.98 -10.27
CA GLY A 100 3.34 13.80 -10.06
C GLY A 100 3.77 12.40 -9.66
N LEU A 101 5.04 12.32 -9.23
CA LEU A 101 5.71 11.13 -8.74
C LEU A 101 5.97 11.24 -7.24
N VAL A 102 5.69 10.17 -6.51
CA VAL A 102 6.12 10.03 -5.12
C VAL A 102 7.34 9.10 -5.09
N PRO A 103 8.50 9.57 -4.64
CA PRO A 103 9.69 8.74 -4.58
C PRO A 103 9.55 7.66 -3.50
N TRP A 104 10.39 6.63 -3.62
CA TRP A 104 10.50 5.63 -2.56
C TRP A 104 11.01 6.28 -1.27
N LEU A 105 10.16 6.29 -0.27
CA LEU A 105 10.46 6.89 1.04
C LEU A 105 11.02 5.81 1.98
N THR A 106 12.31 5.88 2.28
CA THR A 106 12.95 4.94 3.22
C THR A 106 12.44 5.10 4.65
N THR A 107 11.92 6.28 4.98
CA THR A 107 11.36 6.61 6.29
C THR A 107 9.98 5.99 6.54
N ILE A 108 9.29 5.53 5.49
CA ILE A 108 7.95 4.92 5.62
C ILE A 108 7.97 3.64 6.47
N GLY A 109 9.12 2.96 6.53
CA GLY A 109 9.30 1.80 7.42
C GLY A 109 9.25 2.12 8.92
N ARG A 110 9.12 3.39 9.30
CA ARG A 110 8.89 3.82 10.69
C ARG A 110 7.40 3.91 11.02
N LEU A 111 6.53 3.87 10.02
CA LEU A 111 5.09 3.82 10.21
C LEU A 111 4.65 2.37 10.37
N PRO A 112 3.67 2.08 11.23
CA PRO A 112 3.09 0.74 11.32
C PRO A 112 2.56 0.31 9.94
N PRO A 113 2.85 -0.90 9.48
CA PRO A 113 2.25 -1.41 8.26
C PRO A 113 0.77 -1.78 8.50
N GLU A 114 -0.10 -1.37 7.60
CA GLU A 114 -1.55 -1.65 7.73
C GLU A 114 -1.90 -3.12 7.49
N ASP A 115 -1.09 -3.83 6.69
CA ASP A 115 -1.40 -5.20 6.27
C ASP A 115 -0.43 -6.24 6.82
N SER A 116 -0.96 -7.39 7.23
CA SER A 116 -0.19 -8.57 7.63
C SER A 116 0.75 -9.11 6.54
N VAL A 117 0.57 -8.73 5.28
CA VAL A 117 1.47 -9.04 4.15
C VAL A 117 2.88 -8.48 4.38
N ALA A 118 3.01 -7.43 5.18
CA ALA A 118 4.31 -6.86 5.57
C ALA A 118 5.18 -7.83 6.42
N LEU A 119 4.57 -8.84 7.05
CA LEU A 119 5.27 -9.88 7.82
C LEU A 119 6.15 -10.80 6.96
N GLU A 120 5.93 -10.84 5.66
CA GLU A 120 6.72 -11.66 4.72
C GLU A 120 8.12 -11.10 4.44
N ARG A 121 8.41 -9.86 4.86
CA ARG A 121 9.70 -9.20 4.62
C ARG A 121 10.63 -9.42 5.79
N PRO A 122 11.84 -10.00 5.58
CA PRO A 122 12.88 -10.04 6.62
C PRO A 122 13.22 -8.62 7.06
N ARG A 123 13.06 -8.32 8.34
CA ARG A 123 13.53 -7.05 8.90
C ARG A 123 15.03 -7.16 9.14
N PRO A 124 15.88 -6.26 8.60
CA PRO A 124 17.31 -6.30 8.82
C PRO A 124 17.61 -5.94 10.28
N GLY A 125 17.87 -6.96 11.07
CA GLY A 125 18.42 -6.79 12.41
C GLY A 125 19.92 -6.59 12.33
N GLY A 126 20.41 -5.35 12.44
CA GLY A 126 21.84 -5.05 12.51
C GLY A 126 22.29 -4.87 13.96
N GLY A 127 23.13 -5.79 14.46
CA GLY A 127 23.75 -5.67 15.78
C GLY A 127 23.95 -7.02 16.48
N ALA A 128 24.75 -7.04 17.57
CA ALA A 128 24.92 -8.22 18.40
C ALA A 128 23.56 -8.61 19.03
N ARG A 129 22.98 -9.72 18.56
CA ARG A 129 21.65 -10.22 18.98
C ARG A 129 21.72 -10.68 20.42
N ARG A 130 20.98 -10.05 21.29
CA ARG A 130 20.92 -10.40 22.71
C ARG A 130 19.65 -11.18 23.08
N LEU A 131 18.52 -10.90 22.39
CA LEU A 131 17.23 -11.51 22.68
C LEU A 131 16.53 -11.93 21.37
N ARG A 132 16.14 -13.20 21.29
CA ARG A 132 15.39 -13.75 20.16
C ARG A 132 13.99 -14.11 20.60
N ILE A 133 13.00 -13.51 19.95
CA ILE A 133 11.58 -13.72 20.23
C ILE A 133 10.96 -14.44 19.04
N ALA A 134 10.34 -15.59 19.29
CA ALA A 134 9.54 -16.29 18.28
C ALA A 134 8.06 -16.02 18.51
N VAL A 135 7.34 -15.70 17.44
CA VAL A 135 5.89 -15.43 17.46
C VAL A 135 5.19 -16.44 16.56
N PRO A 136 4.61 -17.51 17.11
CA PRO A 136 3.81 -18.45 16.33
C PRO A 136 2.58 -17.78 15.74
N GLN A 137 2.31 -18.07 14.47
CA GLN A 137 1.14 -17.58 13.74
C GLN A 137 0.08 -18.69 13.61
N PRO A 138 -0.83 -18.87 14.58
CA PRO A 138 -1.85 -19.92 14.47
C PRO A 138 -2.92 -19.63 13.43
N GLY A 139 -2.89 -18.46 12.79
CA GLY A 139 -3.81 -17.99 11.77
C GLY A 139 -3.44 -16.58 11.33
N ARG A 140 -4.43 -15.73 11.15
CA ARG A 140 -4.20 -14.29 10.90
C ARG A 140 -3.96 -13.56 12.22
N ILE A 141 -2.88 -12.79 12.30
CA ILE A 141 -2.63 -11.89 13.43
C ILE A 141 -3.26 -10.54 13.09
N ALA A 142 -4.19 -10.08 13.91
CA ALA A 142 -4.89 -8.82 13.69
C ALA A 142 -4.03 -7.60 14.05
N ASN A 143 -3.24 -7.69 15.13
CA ASN A 143 -2.46 -6.59 15.71
C ASN A 143 -0.96 -6.92 15.69
N PHE A 144 -0.43 -7.29 14.52
CA PHE A 144 0.98 -7.65 14.38
C PHE A 144 1.93 -6.45 14.58
N ASP A 145 1.46 -5.24 14.41
CA ASP A 145 2.12 -3.96 14.62
C ASP A 145 2.41 -3.68 16.10
N ASP A 146 1.70 -4.31 17.04
CA ASP A 146 2.02 -4.27 18.47
C ASP A 146 3.44 -4.79 18.77
N LEU A 147 4.02 -5.58 17.86
CA LEU A 147 5.38 -6.12 17.97
C LEU A 147 6.46 -5.20 17.39
N ASP A 148 6.08 -4.12 16.70
CA ASP A 148 7.02 -3.20 16.05
C ASP A 148 7.96 -2.49 17.04
N PRO A 149 7.53 -2.07 18.24
CA PRO A 149 8.45 -1.52 19.24
C PRO A 149 9.53 -2.52 19.66
N LEU A 150 9.19 -3.80 19.79
CA LEU A 150 10.15 -4.87 20.07
C LEU A 150 11.13 -5.07 18.92
N ALA A 151 10.61 -5.15 17.70
CA ALA A 151 11.43 -5.33 16.49
C ALA A 151 12.34 -4.12 16.20
N ALA A 152 11.95 -2.92 16.62
CA ALA A 152 12.75 -1.70 16.51
C ALA A 152 13.79 -1.57 17.64
N THR A 153 13.71 -2.37 18.69
CA THR A 153 14.63 -2.29 19.83
C THR A 153 16.01 -2.87 19.46
N PRO A 154 17.11 -2.13 19.62
CA PRO A 154 18.45 -2.65 19.34
C PRO A 154 18.76 -3.91 20.13
N GLY A 155 19.24 -4.96 19.45
CA GLY A 155 19.58 -6.24 20.07
C GLY A 155 18.40 -7.21 20.25
N VAL A 156 17.19 -6.85 19.85
CA VAL A 156 16.03 -7.75 19.80
C VAL A 156 15.81 -8.24 18.37
N GLU A 157 15.55 -9.53 18.24
CA GLU A 157 15.15 -10.17 16.98
C GLU A 157 13.76 -10.78 17.18
N VAL A 158 12.78 -10.32 16.41
CA VAL A 158 11.43 -10.91 16.37
C VAL A 158 11.29 -11.72 15.11
N SER A 159 10.93 -13.00 15.25
CA SER A 159 10.70 -13.90 14.11
C SER A 159 9.29 -14.51 14.18
N PHE A 160 8.55 -14.40 13.09
CA PHE A 160 7.24 -15.03 12.93
C PHE A 160 7.41 -16.46 12.43
N VAL A 161 6.71 -17.41 13.06
CA VAL A 161 6.75 -18.84 12.75
C VAL A 161 5.43 -19.25 12.13
N ARG A 162 5.45 -19.70 10.88
CA ARG A 162 4.23 -20.09 10.14
C ARG A 162 3.65 -21.42 10.63
N PRO A 163 2.35 -21.67 10.43
CA PRO A 163 1.76 -22.98 10.71
C PRO A 163 2.52 -24.08 9.97
N GLY A 164 2.92 -25.12 10.71
CA GLY A 164 3.70 -26.25 10.17
C GLY A 164 5.21 -26.08 10.20
N GLU A 165 5.72 -24.88 10.50
CA GLU A 165 7.15 -24.66 10.75
C GLU A 165 7.52 -24.98 12.20
N GLY A 166 8.75 -25.51 12.40
CA GLY A 166 9.31 -25.70 13.73
C GLY A 166 9.68 -24.35 14.38
N ILE A 167 9.39 -24.20 15.66
CA ILE A 167 9.81 -23.00 16.41
C ILE A 167 11.34 -22.97 16.45
N PRO A 168 11.98 -21.90 15.94
CA PRO A 168 13.44 -21.77 15.97
C PRO A 168 13.95 -21.62 17.41
N ARG A 169 15.24 -21.84 17.61
CA ARG A 169 15.86 -21.59 18.91
C ARG A 169 15.69 -20.12 19.28
N CYS A 170 14.93 -19.85 20.30
CA CYS A 170 14.60 -18.50 20.80
C CYS A 170 14.75 -18.42 22.31
N ASP A 171 14.76 -17.19 22.82
CA ASP A 171 14.87 -16.90 24.25
C ASP A 171 13.47 -16.66 24.85
N CYS A 172 12.49 -16.30 24.00
CA CYS A 172 11.10 -16.08 24.38
C CYS A 172 10.15 -16.50 23.26
N ILE A 173 8.99 -17.04 23.64
CA ILE A 173 7.85 -17.27 22.72
C ILE A 173 6.74 -16.32 23.16
N LEU A 174 6.21 -15.56 22.22
CA LEU A 174 5.12 -14.63 22.42
C LEU A 174 3.89 -15.17 21.69
N LEU A 175 2.77 -15.35 22.43
CA LEU A 175 1.51 -15.90 21.93
C LEU A 175 0.43 -14.83 21.88
#